data_fe14e56299c30542d44e74ff0aaf6acc
#
_entry.id   fe14e56299c30542d44e74ff0aaf6acc
#
_cell.length_a   1.000
_cell.length_b   1.000
_cell.length_c   1.000
_cell.angle_alpha   90.00
_cell.angle_beta   90.00
_cell.angle_gamma   90.00
#
_symmetry.space_group_name_H-M   'P 1'
#
loop_
_entity.id
_entity.type
_entity.pdbx_description
1 polymer ?
#
loop_
_entity_poly.entity_id
_entity_poly.type
_entity_poly.pdbx_seq_one_letter_code
_entity_poly.pdbx_strand_id
1 'polypeptide(L)'
;ILIEAVYETTEEKQKEANKCVLEKSLAKQSLAIIPKIREVDEFLRSHPGYKNVILKSHPELAFSRLNGQILLSRKKEFLGFSERSYILAEYLGNGNDLLKKLSSKAKELGCTPDDVVDATCMAVTAAMKAHDSRCTC
;
A
#
# COMPACT_ATOMS: atom_id res chain seq x y z
N ILE A 1 7.69 -8.74 9.63
CA ILE A 1 6.92 -9.78 10.35
C ILE A 1 7.20 -11.10 9.68
N LEU A 2 7.59 -12.11 10.46
CA LEU A 2 7.74 -13.49 9.98
C LEU A 2 6.37 -14.13 9.74
N ILE A 3 6.29 -14.98 8.73
CA ILE A 3 5.02 -15.67 8.43
C ILE A 3 4.64 -16.65 9.54
N GLU A 4 5.61 -17.30 10.18
CA GLU A 4 5.41 -18.17 11.33
C GLU A 4 4.74 -17.40 12.49
N ALA A 5 5.20 -16.19 12.77
CA ALA A 5 4.60 -15.33 13.79
C ALA A 5 3.14 -14.96 13.47
N VAL A 6 2.79 -14.85 12.19
CA VAL A 6 1.41 -14.52 11.74
C VAL A 6 0.41 -15.62 12.15
N TYR A 7 0.84 -16.86 12.22
CA TYR A 7 -0.02 -18.00 12.55
C TYR A 7 -0.03 -18.38 14.03
N GLU A 8 0.77 -17.71 14.86
CA GLU A 8 0.69 -17.88 16.31
C GLU A 8 -0.66 -17.36 16.88
N THR A 9 -1.11 -18.03 17.96
CA THR A 9 -2.46 -17.86 18.50
C THR A 9 -2.62 -16.66 19.42
N THR A 10 -1.54 -16.19 20.05
CA THR A 10 -1.56 -15.05 20.98
C THR A 10 -0.53 -13.99 20.59
N GLU A 11 -0.76 -12.74 20.99
CA GLU A 11 0.17 -11.64 20.73
C GLU A 11 1.57 -11.89 21.34
N GLU A 12 1.62 -12.52 22.52
CA GLU A 12 2.88 -12.85 23.18
C GLU A 12 3.69 -13.83 22.33
N LYS A 13 3.06 -14.92 21.86
CA LYS A 13 3.70 -15.91 20.98
C LYS A 13 4.11 -15.30 19.64
N GLN A 14 3.28 -14.42 19.07
CA GLN A 14 3.62 -13.69 17.85
C GLN A 14 4.87 -12.83 18.02
N LYS A 15 4.96 -12.10 19.14
CA LYS A 15 6.16 -11.29 19.50
C LYS A 15 7.39 -12.16 19.71
N GLU A 16 7.23 -13.28 20.41
CA GLU A 16 8.31 -14.20 20.71
C GLU A 16 8.86 -14.87 19.45
N ALA A 17 7.98 -15.43 18.60
CA ALA A 17 8.36 -16.05 17.33
C ALA A 17 9.12 -15.06 16.44
N ASN A 18 8.64 -13.81 16.33
CA ASN A 18 9.32 -12.81 15.53
C ASN A 18 10.67 -12.38 16.14
N LYS A 19 10.74 -12.27 17.48
CA LYS A 19 11.95 -11.87 18.19
C LYS A 19 13.04 -12.94 18.12
N CYS A 20 12.66 -14.20 18.17
CA CYS A 20 13.58 -15.34 18.14
C CYS A 20 14.43 -15.36 16.85
N VAL A 21 13.84 -14.96 15.71
CA VAL A 21 14.52 -15.04 14.40
C VAL A 21 15.06 -13.68 13.95
N LEU A 22 14.30 -12.60 14.17
CA LEU A 22 14.67 -11.27 13.68
C LEU A 22 15.27 -10.36 14.77
N GLU A 23 15.43 -10.86 15.99
CA GLU A 23 15.91 -10.11 17.17
C GLU A 23 15.09 -8.85 17.48
N LYS A 24 13.91 -8.72 16.85
CA LYS A 24 13.00 -7.57 16.98
C LYS A 24 11.60 -8.03 17.36
N SER A 25 11.09 -7.46 18.45
CA SER A 25 9.70 -7.66 18.84
C SER A 25 8.74 -6.92 17.90
N LEU A 26 7.48 -7.36 17.86
CA LEU A 26 6.44 -6.70 17.08
C LEU A 26 5.85 -5.51 17.85
N ALA A 27 5.81 -4.36 17.20
CA ALA A 27 5.11 -3.19 17.71
C ALA A 27 3.58 -3.41 17.65
N LYS A 28 2.82 -2.67 18.44
CA LYS A 28 1.35 -2.75 18.50
C LYS A 28 0.70 -2.57 17.11
N GLN A 29 1.21 -1.65 16.30
CA GLN A 29 0.75 -1.44 14.93
C GLN A 29 1.02 -2.67 14.04
N SER A 30 2.16 -3.34 14.23
CA SER A 30 2.49 -4.57 13.48
C SER A 30 1.55 -5.71 13.86
N LEU A 31 1.17 -5.83 15.12
CA LEU A 31 0.21 -6.84 15.58
C LEU A 31 -1.18 -6.58 14.97
N ALA A 32 -1.61 -5.32 14.89
CA ALA A 32 -2.91 -4.95 14.33
C ALA A 32 -3.09 -5.32 12.85
N ILE A 33 -2.00 -5.44 12.07
CA ILE A 33 -2.07 -5.84 10.65
C ILE A 33 -1.91 -7.36 10.43
N ILE A 34 -1.59 -8.14 11.45
CA ILE A 34 -1.42 -9.61 11.34
C ILE A 34 -2.65 -10.30 10.72
N PRO A 35 -3.89 -9.99 11.12
CA PRO A 35 -5.07 -10.61 10.49
C PRO A 35 -5.12 -10.39 8.98
N LYS A 36 -4.76 -9.20 8.51
CA LYS A 36 -4.73 -8.88 7.07
C LYS A 36 -3.59 -9.59 6.34
N ILE A 37 -2.43 -9.75 6.98
CA ILE A 37 -1.33 -10.53 6.39
C ILE A 37 -1.75 -11.99 6.24
N ARG A 38 -2.42 -12.56 7.24
CA ARG A 38 -2.94 -13.94 7.20
C ARG A 38 -3.94 -14.12 6.06
N GLU A 39 -4.91 -13.23 5.94
CA GLU A 39 -5.91 -13.22 4.86
C GLU A 39 -5.26 -13.25 3.46
N VAL A 40 -4.23 -12.42 3.25
CA VAL A 40 -3.50 -12.38 1.98
C VAL A 40 -2.68 -13.66 1.76
N ASP A 41 -2.01 -14.19 2.79
CA ASP A 41 -1.23 -15.42 2.68
C ASP A 41 -2.12 -16.63 2.37
N GLU A 42 -3.26 -16.76 3.04
CA GLU A 42 -4.24 -17.82 2.78
C GLU A 42 -4.82 -17.72 1.36
N PHE A 43 -5.11 -16.50 0.89
CA PHE A 43 -5.53 -16.27 -0.48
C PHE A 43 -4.46 -16.73 -1.48
N LEU A 44 -3.19 -16.35 -1.27
CA LEU A 44 -2.10 -16.72 -2.18
C LEU A 44 -1.78 -18.22 -2.15
N ARG A 45 -2.00 -18.89 -1.01
CA ARG A 45 -1.86 -20.36 -0.91
C ARG A 45 -2.95 -21.09 -1.69
N SER A 46 -4.18 -20.60 -1.60
CA SER A 46 -5.33 -21.17 -2.32
C SER A 46 -5.37 -20.81 -3.81
N HIS A 47 -4.67 -19.74 -4.20
CA HIS A 47 -4.63 -19.24 -5.58
C HIS A 47 -3.19 -19.02 -6.08
N PRO A 48 -2.42 -20.10 -6.34
CA PRO A 48 -0.98 -19.98 -6.67
C PRO A 48 -0.67 -19.12 -7.90
N GLY A 49 -1.60 -19.01 -8.85
CA GLY A 49 -1.44 -18.16 -10.05
C GLY A 49 -1.26 -16.68 -9.75
N TYR A 50 -1.68 -16.22 -8.57
CA TYR A 50 -1.53 -14.81 -8.18
C TYR A 50 -0.18 -14.47 -7.53
N LYS A 51 0.65 -15.45 -7.18
CA LYS A 51 1.96 -15.21 -6.52
C LYS A 51 2.89 -14.28 -7.29
N ASN A 52 2.81 -14.29 -8.63
CA ASN A 52 3.64 -13.43 -9.49
C ASN A 52 2.91 -12.15 -9.92
N VAL A 53 1.63 -12.02 -9.61
CA VAL A 53 0.79 -10.87 -9.96
C VAL A 53 0.69 -9.89 -8.80
N ILE A 54 0.48 -10.42 -7.58
CA ILE A 54 0.38 -9.61 -6.37
C ILE A 54 1.80 -9.33 -5.86
N LEU A 55 2.20 -8.06 -5.90
CA LEU A 55 3.51 -7.61 -5.47
C LEU A 55 3.39 -6.66 -4.27
N LYS A 56 4.27 -6.85 -3.30
CA LYS A 56 4.41 -5.88 -2.20
C LYS A 56 4.98 -4.58 -2.74
N SER A 57 4.34 -3.47 -2.44
CA SER A 57 4.79 -2.13 -2.81
C SER A 57 4.64 -1.16 -1.64
N HIS A 58 5.25 0.02 -1.79
CA HIS A 58 5.18 1.10 -0.81
C HIS A 58 4.74 2.38 -1.51
N PRO A 59 3.60 3.02 -1.13
CA PRO A 59 3.08 4.19 -1.82
C PRO A 59 4.08 5.32 -1.97
N GLU A 60 4.86 5.64 -0.93
CA GLU A 60 5.87 6.72 -0.99
C GLU A 60 6.97 6.46 -2.02
N LEU A 61 7.40 5.21 -2.20
CA LEU A 61 8.34 4.85 -3.25
C LEU A 61 7.71 4.99 -4.64
N ALA A 62 6.46 4.58 -4.78
CA ALA A 62 5.74 4.73 -6.03
C ALA A 62 5.54 6.21 -6.39
N PHE A 63 5.11 7.05 -5.45
CA PHE A 63 5.01 8.49 -5.65
C PHE A 63 6.34 9.12 -6.04
N SER A 64 7.44 8.77 -5.37
CA SER A 64 8.77 9.27 -5.72
C SER A 64 9.16 8.91 -7.15
N ARG A 65 8.79 7.72 -7.62
CA ARG A 65 9.04 7.31 -9.00
C ARG A 65 8.15 8.03 -10.00
N LEU A 66 6.87 8.20 -9.71
CA LEU A 66 5.94 8.95 -10.56
C LEU A 66 6.35 10.43 -10.68
N ASN A 67 6.82 11.03 -9.60
CA ASN A 67 7.26 12.43 -9.53
C ASN A 67 8.70 12.66 -10.01
N GLY A 68 9.49 11.60 -10.17
CA GLY A 68 10.92 11.69 -10.52
C GLY A 68 11.83 12.16 -9.37
N GLN A 69 11.29 12.47 -8.19
CA GLN A 69 12.03 12.93 -7.02
C GLN A 69 11.35 12.53 -5.71
N ILE A 70 12.12 12.53 -4.62
CA ILE A 70 11.61 12.21 -3.27
C ILE A 70 10.66 13.32 -2.81
N LEU A 71 9.50 12.93 -2.29
CA LEU A 71 8.55 13.84 -1.67
C LEU A 71 8.96 14.13 -0.23
N LEU A 72 9.13 15.40 0.11
CA LEU A 72 9.50 15.84 1.46
C LEU A 72 8.27 16.23 2.30
N SER A 73 7.14 16.45 1.66
CA SER A 73 5.89 16.80 2.34
C SER A 73 5.30 15.62 3.11
N ARG A 74 4.77 15.90 4.30
CA ARG A 74 4.10 14.88 5.11
C ARG A 74 2.71 14.59 4.53
N LYS A 75 2.42 13.33 4.22
CA LYS A 75 1.18 12.90 3.56
C LYS A 75 -0.11 13.28 4.30
N LYS A 76 -0.06 13.40 5.62
CA LYS A 76 -1.21 13.79 6.45
C LYS A 76 -1.46 15.30 6.51
N GLU A 77 -0.55 16.12 6.04
CA GLU A 77 -0.72 17.55 5.92
C GLU A 77 -1.41 17.90 4.59
N PHE A 78 -2.14 19.01 4.57
CA PHE A 78 -2.87 19.45 3.37
C PHE A 78 -1.95 19.58 2.14
N LEU A 79 -0.75 20.14 2.33
CA LEU A 79 0.24 20.26 1.26
C LEU A 79 0.66 18.89 0.72
N GLY A 80 0.95 17.94 1.60
CA GLY A 80 1.36 16.60 1.20
C GLY A 80 0.26 15.82 0.49
N PHE A 81 -0.99 15.97 0.92
CA PHE A 81 -2.15 15.43 0.24
C PHE A 81 -2.36 16.06 -1.14
N SER A 82 -2.27 17.38 -1.24
CA SER A 82 -2.41 18.11 -2.50
C SER A 82 -1.31 17.72 -3.50
N GLU A 83 -0.05 17.71 -3.07
CA GLU A 83 1.09 17.35 -3.91
C GLU A 83 0.92 15.95 -4.52
N ARG A 84 0.57 14.95 -3.71
CA ARG A 84 0.32 13.57 -4.18
C ARG A 84 -0.87 13.49 -5.15
N SER A 85 -1.91 14.27 -4.90
CA SER A 85 -3.07 14.33 -5.78
C SER A 85 -2.75 15.00 -7.12
N TYR A 86 -1.89 16.02 -7.15
CA TYR A 86 -1.41 16.61 -8.39
C TYR A 86 -0.57 15.64 -9.21
N ILE A 87 0.35 14.89 -8.58
CA ILE A 87 1.11 13.85 -9.26
C ILE A 87 0.16 12.85 -9.93
N LEU A 88 -0.87 12.37 -9.22
CA LEU A 88 -1.84 11.45 -9.80
C LEU A 88 -2.67 12.08 -10.93
N ALA A 89 -2.95 13.38 -10.86
CA ALA A 89 -3.70 14.09 -11.89
C ALA A 89 -2.98 14.11 -13.24
N GLU A 90 -1.65 14.13 -13.25
CA GLU A 90 -0.84 14.04 -14.48
C GLU A 90 -1.07 12.72 -15.22
N TYR A 91 -1.26 11.62 -14.49
CA TYR A 91 -1.50 10.29 -15.06
C TYR A 91 -2.98 10.01 -15.37
N LEU A 92 -3.89 10.62 -14.61
CA LEU A 92 -5.33 10.36 -14.72
C LEU A 92 -6.08 11.42 -15.55
N GLY A 93 -5.43 12.52 -15.90
CA GLY A 93 -6.01 13.58 -16.77
C GLY A 93 -7.15 14.38 -16.13
N ASN A 94 -7.35 14.35 -14.82
CA ASN A 94 -8.53 14.91 -14.14
C ASN A 94 -8.25 16.14 -13.25
N GLY A 95 -7.09 16.77 -13.36
CA GLY A 95 -6.76 18.07 -12.76
C GLY A 95 -7.42 18.39 -11.41
N ASN A 96 -8.05 19.56 -11.32
CA ASN A 96 -8.67 20.09 -10.10
C ASN A 96 -9.86 19.28 -9.54
N ASP A 97 -10.45 18.38 -10.32
CA ASP A 97 -11.60 17.58 -9.89
C ASP A 97 -11.18 16.32 -9.13
N LEU A 98 -9.94 15.87 -9.30
CA LEU A 98 -9.42 14.65 -8.67
C LEU A 98 -9.42 14.74 -7.14
N LEU A 99 -8.98 15.88 -6.57
CA LEU A 99 -8.98 16.12 -5.12
C LEU A 99 -10.37 15.94 -4.50
N LYS A 100 -11.40 16.50 -5.15
CA LYS A 100 -12.79 16.36 -4.70
C LYS A 100 -13.28 14.92 -4.78
N LYS A 101 -12.96 14.23 -5.88
CA LYS A 101 -13.33 12.83 -6.10
C LYS A 101 -12.68 11.90 -5.06
N LEU A 102 -11.39 12.08 -4.79
CA LEU A 102 -10.67 11.28 -3.79
C LEU A 102 -11.24 11.50 -2.38
N SER A 103 -11.49 12.77 -2.00
CA SER A 103 -12.09 13.10 -0.72
C SER A 103 -13.53 12.59 -0.56
N SER A 104 -14.33 12.65 -1.63
CA SER A 104 -15.69 12.09 -1.63
C SER A 104 -15.67 10.57 -1.50
N LYS A 105 -14.76 9.91 -2.21
CA LYS A 105 -14.61 8.45 -2.16
C LYS A 105 -14.15 7.96 -0.78
N ALA A 106 -13.27 8.70 -0.12
CA ALA A 106 -12.84 8.40 1.24
C ALA A 106 -14.03 8.40 2.23
N LYS A 107 -14.91 9.40 2.13
CA LYS A 107 -16.13 9.47 2.95
C LYS A 107 -17.07 8.28 2.69
N GLU A 108 -17.28 7.94 1.43
CA GLU A 108 -18.11 6.79 1.02
C GLU A 108 -17.57 5.47 1.60
N LEU A 109 -16.26 5.28 1.58
CA LEU A 109 -15.59 4.05 2.04
C LEU A 109 -15.32 4.03 3.56
N GLY A 110 -15.56 5.14 4.27
CA GLY A 110 -15.27 5.24 5.71
C GLY A 110 -13.79 5.16 6.05
N CYS A 111 -12.92 5.61 5.14
CA CYS A 111 -11.47 5.65 5.32
C CYS A 111 -10.92 7.08 5.22
N THR A 112 -9.61 7.26 5.41
CA THR A 112 -9.00 8.59 5.30
C THR A 112 -8.70 8.95 3.84
N PRO A 113 -8.66 10.24 3.45
CA PRO A 113 -8.32 10.65 2.10
C PRO A 113 -6.93 10.17 1.65
N ASP A 114 -5.95 10.10 2.55
CA ASP A 114 -4.62 9.59 2.25
C ASP A 114 -4.62 8.10 1.92
N ASP A 115 -5.51 7.28 2.50
CA ASP A 115 -5.67 5.87 2.13
C ASP A 115 -6.14 5.72 0.67
N VAL A 116 -7.08 6.58 0.23
CA VAL A 116 -7.57 6.55 -1.16
C VAL A 116 -6.51 7.03 -2.13
N VAL A 117 -5.73 8.05 -1.77
CA VAL A 117 -4.60 8.55 -2.56
C VAL A 117 -3.52 7.47 -2.70
N ASP A 118 -3.16 6.79 -1.61
CA ASP A 118 -2.20 5.70 -1.61
C ASP A 118 -2.69 4.53 -2.50
N ALA A 119 -3.95 4.12 -2.37
CA ALA A 119 -4.55 3.08 -3.20
C ALA A 119 -4.59 3.45 -4.69
N THR A 120 -4.90 4.71 -5.00
CA THR A 120 -4.91 5.22 -6.37
C THR A 120 -3.50 5.21 -6.97
N CYS A 121 -2.48 5.60 -6.20
CA CYS A 121 -1.08 5.52 -6.62
C CYS A 121 -0.67 4.08 -6.96
N MET A 122 -1.07 3.12 -6.13
CA MET A 122 -0.79 1.71 -6.40
C MET A 122 -1.49 1.21 -7.66
N ALA A 123 -2.74 1.63 -7.91
CA ALA A 123 -3.48 1.27 -9.12
C ALA A 123 -2.82 1.84 -10.39
N VAL A 124 -2.40 3.11 -10.38
CA VAL A 124 -1.66 3.75 -11.49
C VAL A 124 -0.35 3.00 -11.75
N THR A 125 0.43 2.71 -10.71
CA THR A 125 1.71 2.00 -10.82
C THR A 125 1.53 0.58 -11.39
N ALA A 126 0.49 -0.14 -10.97
CA ALA A 126 0.16 -1.46 -11.47
C ALA A 126 -0.25 -1.42 -12.95
N ALA A 127 -1.06 -0.43 -13.34
CA ALA A 127 -1.48 -0.24 -14.73
C ALA A 127 -0.28 0.07 -15.65
N MET A 128 0.64 0.94 -15.22
CA MET A 128 1.88 1.23 -15.97
C MET A 128 2.71 -0.02 -16.16
N LYS A 129 2.94 -0.81 -15.11
CA LYS A 129 3.68 -2.07 -15.21
C LYS A 129 3.03 -3.05 -16.19
N ALA A 130 1.72 -3.17 -16.16
CA ALA A 130 0.98 -4.05 -17.08
C ALA A 130 1.06 -3.57 -18.53
N HIS A 131 1.16 -2.26 -18.76
CA HIS A 131 1.37 -1.67 -20.09
C HIS A 131 2.78 -1.96 -20.60
N ASP A 132 3.82 -1.69 -19.80
CA ASP A 132 5.21 -1.91 -20.16
C ASP A 132 5.47 -3.39 -20.49
N SER A 133 4.90 -4.32 -19.72
CA SER A 133 5.02 -5.77 -19.97
C SER A 133 4.39 -6.21 -21.29
N ARG A 134 3.44 -5.45 -21.85
CA ARG A 134 2.83 -5.72 -23.17
C ARG A 134 3.62 -5.12 -24.32
N CYS A 135 4.43 -4.08 -24.05
CA CYS A 135 5.27 -3.45 -25.07
C CYS A 135 6.60 -4.20 -25.32
N THR A 136 6.91 -5.20 -24.51
CA THR A 136 8.15 -6.02 -24.62
C THR A 136 7.93 -7.37 -25.31
N CYS A 137 6.78 -7.58 -25.96
CA CYS A 137 6.51 -8.76 -26.77
C CYS A 137 6.69 -8.51 -28.27
#